data_5de7d7dbacb61df77456e6a9b95e198e
#
_entry.id   5de7d7dbacb61df77456e6a9b95e198e
#
_cell.length_a   1.000
_cell.length_b   1.000
_cell.length_c   1.000
_cell.angle_alpha   90.00
_cell.angle_beta   90.00
_cell.angle_gamma   90.00
#
_symmetry.space_group_name_H-M   'P 1'
#
loop_
_entity.id
_entity.type
_entity.pdbx_description
1 polymer ?
#
loop_
_entity_poly.entity_id
_entity_poly.type
_entity_poly.pdbx_seq_one_letter_code
_entity_poly.pdbx_strand_id
1 'polypeptide(L)'
;MGIYSGRNEMSLSYNDLTLLRYIQKRQMIPLSKTALHFQKNESSIHRTIEQINLYSNAPMIRIEKSICYSCISYENLVSFIRNLDQKDYVSSSDERIRVMITAIFFQNYVNSSKLYEQWGLSLTTKKQDTALLRQFLTRYGLELVTKKKKGLSIQGDELQLRFLIIDILHPLFEFTSENKVLARFANTPLEKQTYELATEYLSCSFQESVDLLTHFLAETGWSLNYPSKKFLLLFICIMKTRTVKDASVYSYKLPLAPLNIHFTDSIRQNRLYNVALSMLNFAQPLKLPFDPRLWQATENFTEQIVSELPSSFPIQDEFLRELYAYFYREINLNHFHCTFVDKTVEDTKGHFPVLYEQIRRYSVIFKAIYSFTFLDEHLSTLTLIFQKHILRNQTVSRNRKRIIVMTSINFERVSFFLEQLREHISFQWISTLNINEIHQLEKLEYDYIFCFSTRIYNILYNQKLPVIRMNFFVKDVDIEHLLEKGFSPQTHRFLTSNFVVETAGKSEAELTHFLREQYGDYFV
;
A
#
# COMPACT_ATOMS: atom_id res chain seq x y z
N MET A 1 44.42 -14.55 29.00
CA MET A 1 43.40 -15.61 29.08
C MET A 1 42.05 -14.96 29.03
N GLY A 2 41.32 -15.26 28.00
CA GLY A 2 40.21 -14.53 27.45
C GLY A 2 38.94 -14.56 28.28
N ILE A 3 38.25 -13.44 28.22
CA ILE A 3 36.83 -13.36 28.51
C ILE A 3 36.16 -13.02 27.19
N TYR A 4 36.02 -14.04 26.32
CA TYR A 4 35.18 -14.07 25.15
C TYR A 4 34.18 -15.21 25.36
N SER A 5 33.13 -14.97 26.05
CA SER A 5 31.90 -15.78 25.94
C SER A 5 30.82 -15.16 26.80
N GLY A 6 29.66 -14.89 26.23
CA GLY A 6 28.44 -14.63 26.97
C GLY A 6 27.56 -13.48 26.51
N ARG A 7 27.69 -12.99 25.26
CA ARG A 7 26.80 -11.91 24.77
C ARG A 7 25.87 -12.29 23.60
N ASN A 8 25.91 -13.53 23.09
CA ASN A 8 25.14 -13.93 21.91
C ASN A 8 23.83 -14.70 22.19
N GLU A 9 23.45 -14.92 23.43
CA GLU A 9 22.28 -15.76 23.75
C GLU A 9 20.99 -14.97 24.04
N MET A 10 21.05 -13.65 24.13
CA MET A 10 19.86 -12.84 24.49
C MET A 10 19.71 -11.57 23.62
N SER A 11 19.65 -11.72 22.31
CA SER A 11 19.37 -10.59 21.42
C SER A 11 18.19 -10.90 20.50
N LEU A 12 17.28 -9.93 20.33
CA LEU A 12 16.13 -10.04 19.42
C LEU A 12 16.56 -9.77 17.99
N SER A 13 16.02 -10.55 17.07
CA SER A 13 16.23 -10.35 15.63
C SER A 13 15.01 -9.64 14.98
N TYR A 14 15.18 -9.23 13.72
CA TYR A 14 14.09 -8.76 12.87
C TYR A 14 12.91 -9.74 12.84
N ASN A 15 13.20 -11.04 12.71
CA ASN A 15 12.16 -12.08 12.65
C ASN A 15 11.39 -12.20 13.98
N ASP A 16 12.06 -12.01 15.11
CA ASP A 16 11.42 -12.08 16.43
C ASP A 16 10.47 -10.90 16.63
N LEU A 17 10.88 -9.69 16.27
CA LEU A 17 10.02 -8.52 16.29
C LEU A 17 8.86 -8.65 15.30
N THR A 18 9.09 -9.27 14.13
CA THR A 18 8.03 -9.52 13.15
C THR A 18 7.00 -10.53 13.68
N LEU A 19 7.45 -11.60 14.35
CA LEU A 19 6.57 -12.56 15.01
C LEU A 19 5.73 -11.91 16.11
N LEU A 20 6.35 -11.12 16.98
CA LEU A 20 5.66 -10.39 18.05
C LEU A 20 4.53 -9.49 17.47
N ARG A 21 4.83 -8.73 16.44
CA ARG A 21 3.86 -7.85 15.76
C ARG A 21 2.77 -8.63 15.04
N TYR A 22 3.10 -9.74 14.43
CA TYR A 22 2.15 -10.61 13.74
C TYR A 22 1.10 -11.17 14.71
N ILE A 23 1.53 -11.65 15.88
CA ILE A 23 0.61 -12.14 16.91
C ILE A 23 -0.17 -10.98 17.54
N GLN A 24 0.50 -9.87 17.84
CA GLN A 24 -0.16 -8.69 18.42
C GLN A 24 -1.28 -8.15 17.51
N LYS A 25 -1.05 -8.07 16.21
CA LYS A 25 -2.08 -7.62 15.25
C LYS A 25 -3.31 -8.52 15.22
N ARG A 26 -3.14 -9.82 15.40
CA ARG A 26 -4.22 -10.82 15.36
C ARG A 26 -4.88 -11.08 16.70
N GLN A 27 -4.24 -10.68 17.78
CA GLN A 27 -4.61 -10.91 19.17
C GLN A 27 -4.61 -12.39 19.57
N MET A 28 -5.16 -13.26 18.73
CA MET A 28 -5.25 -14.71 18.94
C MET A 28 -5.04 -15.43 17.61
N ILE A 29 -4.15 -16.43 17.58
CA ILE A 29 -3.87 -17.24 16.38
C ILE A 29 -3.37 -18.64 16.76
N PRO A 30 -3.82 -19.72 16.07
CA PRO A 30 -3.27 -21.07 16.26
C PRO A 30 -1.76 -21.11 16.00
N LEU A 31 -1.04 -21.85 16.85
CA LEU A 31 0.41 -22.03 16.74
C LEU A 31 0.80 -22.63 15.38
N SER A 32 0.02 -23.60 14.89
CA SER A 32 0.21 -24.23 13.57
C SER A 32 0.11 -23.22 12.41
N LYS A 33 -0.87 -22.29 12.45
CA LYS A 33 -0.99 -21.23 11.44
C LYS A 33 0.18 -20.24 11.52
N THR A 34 0.66 -19.95 12.73
CA THR A 34 1.84 -19.12 12.94
C THR A 34 3.08 -19.80 12.37
N ALA A 35 3.28 -21.09 12.66
CA ALA A 35 4.37 -21.88 12.15
C ALA A 35 4.38 -21.93 10.60
N LEU A 36 3.23 -22.15 10.00
CA LEU A 36 3.06 -22.14 8.55
C LEU A 36 3.41 -20.77 7.93
N HIS A 37 2.90 -19.68 8.51
CA HIS A 37 3.16 -18.31 8.02
C HIS A 37 4.66 -17.96 8.04
N PHE A 38 5.38 -18.37 9.08
CA PHE A 38 6.83 -18.12 9.20
C PHE A 38 7.70 -19.23 8.58
N GLN A 39 7.10 -20.24 7.95
CA GLN A 39 7.78 -21.40 7.37
C GLN A 39 8.73 -22.07 8.39
N LYS A 40 8.30 -22.19 9.63
CA LYS A 40 9.02 -22.79 10.74
C LYS A 40 8.17 -23.91 11.36
N ASN A 41 8.81 -24.79 12.14
CA ASN A 41 8.05 -25.75 12.97
C ASN A 41 7.54 -25.07 14.26
N GLU A 42 6.52 -25.67 14.89
CA GLU A 42 5.89 -25.13 16.11
C GLU A 42 6.90 -25.01 17.27
N SER A 43 7.82 -25.94 17.41
CA SER A 43 8.86 -25.90 18.45
C SER A 43 9.80 -24.69 18.28
N SER A 44 10.13 -24.33 17.04
CA SER A 44 10.91 -23.11 16.75
C SER A 44 10.14 -21.84 17.10
N ILE A 45 8.85 -21.79 16.79
CA ILE A 45 8.00 -20.65 17.18
C ILE A 45 7.89 -20.55 18.71
N HIS A 46 7.72 -21.66 19.39
CA HIS A 46 7.65 -21.71 20.85
C HIS A 46 8.93 -21.14 21.49
N ARG A 47 10.11 -21.60 21.04
CA ARG A 47 11.41 -21.10 21.51
C ARG A 47 11.58 -19.59 21.22
N THR A 48 11.15 -19.12 20.05
CA THR A 48 11.21 -17.70 19.71
C THR A 48 10.31 -16.88 20.64
N ILE A 49 9.11 -17.37 20.98
CA ILE A 49 8.18 -16.70 21.92
C ILE A 49 8.79 -16.65 23.32
N GLU A 50 9.40 -17.73 23.80
CA GLU A 50 10.11 -17.75 25.08
C GLU A 50 11.23 -16.71 25.09
N GLN A 51 12.04 -16.63 24.04
CA GLN A 51 13.09 -15.62 23.90
C GLN A 51 12.53 -14.19 23.93
N ILE A 52 11.46 -13.91 23.21
CA ILE A 52 10.79 -12.58 23.21
C ILE A 52 10.32 -12.22 24.63
N ASN A 53 9.73 -13.16 25.35
CA ASN A 53 9.20 -12.93 26.69
C ASN A 53 10.29 -12.62 27.74
N LEU A 54 11.56 -13.01 27.52
CA LEU A 54 12.68 -12.66 28.41
C LEU A 54 13.00 -11.14 28.45
N TYR A 55 12.51 -10.38 27.47
CA TYR A 55 12.74 -8.93 27.38
C TYR A 55 11.68 -8.09 28.09
N SER A 56 10.74 -8.73 28.80
CA SER A 56 9.71 -8.03 29.55
C SER A 56 9.45 -8.69 30.90
N ASN A 57 9.09 -7.90 31.91
CA ASN A 57 8.74 -8.41 33.24
C ASN A 57 7.44 -9.24 33.25
N ALA A 58 6.62 -9.11 32.22
CA ALA A 58 5.40 -9.91 32.01
C ALA A 58 5.44 -10.51 30.60
N PRO A 59 4.90 -11.72 30.40
CA PRO A 59 4.92 -12.33 29.08
C PRO A 59 4.16 -11.46 28.06
N MET A 60 4.81 -11.16 26.93
CA MET A 60 4.22 -10.42 25.81
C MET A 60 3.34 -11.32 24.94
N ILE A 61 3.65 -12.60 24.89
CA ILE A 61 2.90 -13.62 24.18
C ILE A 61 2.71 -14.82 25.11
N ARG A 62 1.50 -15.37 25.18
CA ARG A 62 1.19 -16.59 25.91
C ARG A 62 0.73 -17.67 24.95
N ILE A 63 1.12 -18.91 25.20
CA ILE A 63 0.66 -20.07 24.43
C ILE A 63 -0.22 -20.92 25.37
N GLU A 64 -1.48 -21.10 25.01
CA GLU A 64 -2.43 -21.94 25.71
C GLU A 64 -3.17 -22.81 24.70
N LYS A 65 -3.21 -24.14 24.96
CA LYS A 65 -3.90 -25.12 24.08
C LYS A 65 -3.54 -24.98 22.59
N SER A 66 -2.24 -24.80 22.28
CA SER A 66 -1.72 -24.58 20.92
C SER A 66 -2.25 -23.31 20.23
N ILE A 67 -2.66 -22.30 21.00
CA ILE A 67 -3.06 -21.00 20.53
C ILE A 67 -2.12 -19.95 21.12
N CYS A 68 -1.60 -19.05 20.28
CA CYS A 68 -0.80 -17.90 20.69
C CYS A 68 -1.73 -16.72 20.98
N TYR A 69 -1.62 -16.15 22.17
CA TYR A 69 -2.35 -14.96 22.62
C TYR A 69 -1.39 -13.79 22.77
N SER A 70 -1.76 -12.62 22.25
CA SER A 70 -1.06 -11.38 22.56
C SER A 70 -1.44 -10.91 23.96
N CYS A 71 -0.44 -10.70 24.81
CA CYS A 71 -0.58 -10.10 26.13
C CYS A 71 -0.12 -8.65 26.17
N ILE A 72 0.35 -8.11 25.05
CA ILE A 72 0.84 -6.74 24.94
C ILE A 72 -0.12 -5.87 24.12
N SER A 73 -0.45 -4.68 24.63
CA SER A 73 -1.20 -3.68 23.85
C SER A 73 -0.33 -3.10 22.73
N TYR A 74 -0.98 -2.44 21.76
CA TYR A 74 -0.25 -1.80 20.66
C TYR A 74 0.69 -0.68 21.18
N GLU A 75 0.23 0.14 22.11
CA GLU A 75 1.01 1.24 22.70
C GLU A 75 2.24 0.71 23.44
N ASN A 76 2.08 -0.40 24.17
CA ASN A 76 3.19 -1.03 24.91
C ASN A 76 4.17 -1.68 23.96
N LEU A 77 3.72 -2.30 22.85
CA LEU A 77 4.58 -2.81 21.80
C LEU A 77 5.39 -1.69 21.15
N VAL A 78 4.74 -0.55 20.85
CA VAL A 78 5.40 0.65 20.31
C VAL A 78 6.49 1.12 21.26
N SER A 79 6.16 1.24 22.55
CA SER A 79 7.10 1.68 23.58
C SER A 79 8.25 0.70 23.75
N PHE A 80 7.98 -0.60 23.72
CA PHE A 80 8.99 -1.65 23.80
C PHE A 80 10.01 -1.54 22.65
N ILE A 81 9.56 -1.49 21.40
CA ILE A 81 10.48 -1.39 20.25
C ILE A 81 11.23 -0.05 20.24
N ARG A 82 10.56 1.04 20.64
CA ARG A 82 11.20 2.36 20.73
C ARG A 82 12.36 2.40 21.74
N ASN A 83 12.23 1.66 22.84
CA ASN A 83 13.19 1.63 23.92
C ASN A 83 14.20 0.47 23.80
N LEU A 84 14.05 -0.40 22.80
CA LEU A 84 14.99 -1.51 22.55
C LEU A 84 16.38 -0.94 22.21
N ASP A 85 17.39 -1.30 23.02
CA ASP A 85 18.76 -0.89 22.76
C ASP A 85 19.29 -1.61 21.50
N GLN A 86 20.11 -0.91 20.72
CA GLN A 86 20.78 -1.51 19.55
C GLN A 86 21.70 -2.68 19.94
N LYS A 87 22.19 -2.73 21.18
CA LYS A 87 23.01 -3.83 21.68
C LYS A 87 22.22 -5.13 21.90
N ASP A 88 20.93 -4.99 22.14
CA ASP A 88 20.00 -6.09 22.36
C ASP A 88 19.27 -6.51 21.07
N TYR A 89 19.68 -5.94 19.94
CA TYR A 89 19.08 -6.18 18.65
C TYR A 89 20.10 -6.64 17.60
N VAL A 90 19.82 -7.78 16.97
CA VAL A 90 20.61 -8.29 15.84
C VAL A 90 20.00 -7.80 14.54
N SER A 91 20.60 -6.75 13.98
CA SER A 91 20.17 -6.17 12.72
C SER A 91 20.48 -7.06 11.52
N SER A 92 19.60 -7.04 10.53
CA SER A 92 19.83 -7.68 9.23
C SER A 92 20.77 -6.85 8.35
N SER A 93 21.38 -7.49 7.35
CA SER A 93 22.18 -6.77 6.34
C SER A 93 21.36 -5.75 5.56
N ASP A 94 20.08 -6.07 5.24
CA ASP A 94 19.19 -5.17 4.53
C ASP A 94 18.92 -3.86 5.28
N GLU A 95 18.63 -3.95 6.59
CA GLU A 95 18.46 -2.77 7.44
C GLU A 95 19.71 -1.89 7.47
N ARG A 96 20.88 -2.51 7.66
CA ARG A 96 22.17 -1.77 7.68
C ARG A 96 22.47 -1.10 6.35
N ILE A 97 22.17 -1.77 5.24
CA ILE A 97 22.31 -1.21 3.89
C ILE A 97 21.40 0.01 3.71
N ARG A 98 20.15 -0.04 4.16
CA ARG A 98 19.21 1.09 4.10
C ARG A 98 19.72 2.29 4.89
N VAL A 99 20.23 2.10 6.11
CA VAL A 99 20.85 3.18 6.89
C VAL A 99 22.05 3.76 6.14
N MET A 100 22.92 2.91 5.58
CA MET A 100 24.10 3.39 4.83
C MET A 100 23.73 4.19 3.60
N ILE A 101 22.75 3.73 2.80
CA ILE A 101 22.27 4.47 1.61
C ILE A 101 21.71 5.82 2.03
N THR A 102 20.87 5.86 3.07
CA THR A 102 20.28 7.09 3.59
C THR A 102 21.35 8.07 4.07
N ALA A 103 22.34 7.59 4.82
CA ALA A 103 23.47 8.42 5.26
C ALA A 103 24.29 8.97 4.09
N ILE A 104 24.61 8.12 3.11
CA ILE A 104 25.35 8.56 1.92
C ILE A 104 24.54 9.60 1.13
N PHE A 105 23.26 9.41 1.00
CA PHE A 105 22.39 10.33 0.26
C PHE A 105 22.39 11.74 0.86
N PHE A 106 22.17 11.85 2.16
CA PHE A 106 22.09 13.16 2.83
C PHE A 106 23.46 13.78 3.10
N GLN A 107 24.47 12.98 3.44
CA GLN A 107 25.81 13.45 3.82
C GLN A 107 26.84 13.41 2.66
N ASN A 108 26.45 12.89 1.48
CA ASN A 108 27.30 12.65 0.30
C ASN A 108 28.37 11.56 0.49
N TYR A 109 28.68 11.15 1.68
CA TYR A 109 29.58 10.04 2.01
C TYR A 109 29.33 9.54 3.43
N VAL A 110 29.71 8.30 3.72
CA VAL A 110 29.61 7.71 5.06
C VAL A 110 30.92 7.03 5.45
N ASN A 111 31.37 7.27 6.69
CA ASN A 111 32.45 6.49 7.27
C ASN A 111 31.88 5.16 7.82
N SER A 112 31.91 4.14 6.96
CA SER A 112 31.35 2.83 7.32
C SER A 112 32.04 2.20 8.55
N SER A 113 33.35 2.44 8.78
CA SER A 113 34.04 1.91 9.96
C SER A 113 33.45 2.46 11.24
N LYS A 114 33.24 3.78 11.32
CA LYS A 114 32.62 4.42 12.50
C LYS A 114 31.19 3.94 12.72
N LEU A 115 30.42 3.76 11.64
CA LEU A 115 29.04 3.29 11.74
C LEU A 115 28.95 1.86 12.26
N TYR A 116 29.80 0.96 11.78
CA TYR A 116 29.85 -0.44 12.24
C TYR A 116 30.38 -0.57 13.68
N GLU A 117 31.30 0.30 14.08
CA GLU A 117 31.76 0.41 15.48
C GLU A 117 30.60 0.84 16.40
N GLN A 118 29.80 1.81 16.00
CA GLN A 118 28.60 2.24 16.73
C GLN A 118 27.57 1.11 16.90
N TRP A 119 27.43 0.27 15.89
CA TRP A 119 26.55 -0.92 15.94
C TRP A 119 27.17 -2.11 16.70
N GLY A 120 28.44 -2.03 17.14
CA GLY A 120 29.15 -3.13 17.79
C GLY A 120 29.42 -4.33 16.88
N LEU A 121 29.50 -4.10 15.56
CA LEU A 121 29.64 -5.16 14.54
C LEU A 121 31.09 -5.35 14.08
N SER A 122 31.40 -6.58 13.66
CA SER A 122 32.75 -6.97 13.24
C SER A 122 33.14 -6.38 11.87
N LEU A 123 34.46 -6.29 11.62
CA LEU A 123 35.00 -5.92 10.31
C LEU A 123 34.61 -6.93 9.21
N THR A 124 34.40 -8.19 9.56
CA THR A 124 33.92 -9.22 8.63
C THR A 124 32.50 -8.92 8.17
N THR A 125 31.61 -8.61 9.09
CA THR A 125 30.22 -8.18 8.80
C THR A 125 30.23 -6.94 7.91
N LYS A 126 31.05 -5.93 8.22
CA LYS A 126 31.20 -4.74 7.39
C LYS A 126 31.61 -5.06 5.95
N LYS A 127 32.58 -5.96 5.74
CA LYS A 127 33.02 -6.37 4.40
C LYS A 127 31.90 -7.06 3.63
N GLN A 128 31.16 -7.97 4.27
CA GLN A 128 30.02 -8.66 3.67
C GLN A 128 28.92 -7.67 3.25
N ASP A 129 28.51 -6.79 4.16
CA ASP A 129 27.47 -5.79 3.87
C ASP A 129 27.91 -4.79 2.80
N THR A 130 29.20 -4.42 2.75
CA THR A 130 29.73 -3.56 1.68
C THR A 130 29.65 -4.25 0.32
N ALA A 131 29.89 -5.55 0.25
CA ALA A 131 29.73 -6.34 -0.97
C ALA A 131 28.27 -6.45 -1.39
N LEU A 132 27.37 -6.72 -0.43
CA LEU A 132 25.92 -6.75 -0.67
C LEU A 132 25.38 -5.37 -1.11
N LEU A 133 25.83 -4.29 -0.48
CA LEU A 133 25.48 -2.93 -0.87
C LEU A 133 25.90 -2.63 -2.32
N ARG A 134 27.10 -3.04 -2.73
CA ARG A 134 27.56 -2.88 -4.12
C ARG A 134 26.65 -3.64 -5.08
N GLN A 135 26.35 -4.91 -4.79
CA GLN A 135 25.44 -5.73 -5.59
C GLN A 135 24.02 -5.13 -5.63
N PHE A 136 23.53 -4.62 -4.51
CA PHE A 136 22.23 -3.95 -4.42
C PHE A 136 22.18 -2.72 -5.35
N LEU A 137 23.15 -1.81 -5.24
CA LEU A 137 23.22 -0.58 -6.05
C LEU A 137 23.34 -0.85 -7.55
N THR A 138 24.04 -1.92 -7.95
CA THR A 138 24.16 -2.31 -9.37
C THR A 138 22.80 -2.58 -10.00
N ARG A 139 21.82 -3.09 -9.28
CA ARG A 139 20.45 -3.31 -9.78
C ARG A 139 19.75 -2.00 -10.15
N TYR A 140 20.14 -0.89 -9.53
CA TYR A 140 19.63 0.45 -9.79
C TYR A 140 20.52 1.25 -10.76
N GLY A 141 21.51 0.61 -11.39
CA GLY A 141 22.47 1.32 -12.24
C GLY A 141 23.35 2.32 -11.48
N LEU A 142 23.49 2.11 -10.15
CA LEU A 142 24.29 2.95 -9.26
C LEU A 142 25.57 2.22 -8.85
N GLU A 143 26.64 2.99 -8.59
CA GLU A 143 27.95 2.47 -8.22
C GLU A 143 28.37 2.94 -6.83
N LEU A 144 28.91 2.00 -6.02
CA LEU A 144 29.51 2.30 -4.73
C LEU A 144 31.00 2.62 -4.91
N VAL A 145 31.40 3.85 -4.64
CA VAL A 145 32.78 4.32 -4.77
C VAL A 145 33.37 4.68 -3.42
N THR A 146 34.69 4.51 -3.30
CA THR A 146 35.45 4.89 -2.10
C THR A 146 36.10 6.24 -2.31
N LYS A 147 35.77 7.23 -1.51
CA LYS A 147 36.43 8.54 -1.47
C LYS A 147 37.54 8.55 -0.43
N LYS A 148 38.79 8.79 -0.88
CA LYS A 148 39.98 8.82 -0.01
C LYS A 148 39.74 9.75 1.20
N LYS A 149 40.02 9.25 2.41
CA LYS A 149 39.85 9.94 3.70
C LYS A 149 38.40 10.32 4.08
N LYS A 150 37.40 10.04 3.25
CA LYS A 150 35.98 10.39 3.52
C LYS A 150 35.09 9.17 3.77
N GLY A 151 35.32 8.07 3.06
CA GLY A 151 34.54 6.84 3.19
C GLY A 151 33.83 6.44 1.90
N LEU A 152 32.65 5.82 2.05
CA LEU A 152 31.85 5.35 0.92
C LEU A 152 30.92 6.44 0.41
N SER A 153 30.74 6.49 -0.92
CA SER A 153 29.83 7.39 -1.63
C SER A 153 29.14 6.63 -2.75
N ILE A 154 27.98 7.10 -3.21
CA ILE A 154 27.26 6.54 -4.35
C ILE A 154 27.41 7.47 -5.54
N GLN A 155 27.64 6.91 -6.74
CA GLN A 155 27.69 7.59 -8.03
C GLN A 155 26.69 6.93 -8.99
N GLY A 156 26.20 7.69 -9.98
CA GLY A 156 25.26 7.24 -10.99
C GLY A 156 24.18 8.29 -11.26
N ASP A 157 23.06 7.85 -11.80
CA ASP A 157 21.92 8.71 -12.09
C ASP A 157 21.32 9.26 -10.78
N GLU A 158 21.27 10.59 -10.68
CA GLU A 158 20.78 11.27 -9.48
C GLU A 158 19.27 11.08 -9.27
N LEU A 159 18.48 11.01 -10.35
CA LEU A 159 17.06 10.79 -10.24
C LEU A 159 16.76 9.37 -9.75
N GLN A 160 17.49 8.38 -10.24
CA GLN A 160 17.43 7.00 -9.75
C GLN A 160 17.79 6.93 -8.25
N LEU A 161 18.81 7.65 -7.83
CA LEU A 161 19.20 7.70 -6.41
C LEU A 161 18.11 8.36 -5.54
N ARG A 162 17.44 9.40 -6.04
CA ARG A 162 16.32 10.06 -5.34
C ARG A 162 15.13 9.12 -5.18
N PHE A 163 14.78 8.41 -6.23
CA PHE A 163 13.67 7.44 -6.14
C PHE A 163 14.01 6.25 -5.24
N LEU A 164 15.24 5.77 -5.25
CA LEU A 164 15.69 4.76 -4.29
C LEU A 164 15.53 5.24 -2.83
N ILE A 165 15.90 6.48 -2.54
CA ILE A 165 15.71 7.04 -1.19
C ILE A 165 14.23 7.19 -0.84
N ILE A 166 13.39 7.60 -1.79
CA ILE A 166 11.95 7.69 -1.55
C ILE A 166 11.38 6.31 -1.24
N ASP A 167 11.78 5.28 -1.98
CA ASP A 167 11.35 3.90 -1.72
C ASP A 167 11.75 3.43 -0.31
N ILE A 168 12.94 3.77 0.15
CA ILE A 168 13.39 3.49 1.52
C ILE A 168 12.58 4.26 2.57
N LEU A 169 12.28 5.53 2.33
CA LEU A 169 11.65 6.43 3.30
C LEU A 169 10.11 6.34 3.30
N HIS A 170 9.50 6.03 2.16
CA HIS A 170 8.06 5.99 2.01
C HIS A 170 7.34 5.11 3.06
N PRO A 171 7.82 3.92 3.45
CA PRO A 171 7.22 3.14 4.52
C PRO A 171 7.45 3.70 5.93
N LEU A 172 8.41 4.62 6.14
CA LEU A 172 8.80 5.15 7.45
C LEU A 172 8.06 6.43 7.84
N PHE A 173 7.52 7.16 6.86
CA PHE A 173 6.82 8.42 7.07
C PHE A 173 5.30 8.22 6.98
N GLU A 174 4.57 8.92 7.82
CA GLU A 174 3.11 9.08 7.74
C GLU A 174 2.75 10.56 7.91
N PHE A 175 1.56 10.94 7.44
CA PHE A 175 1.07 12.31 7.54
C PHE A 175 -0.27 12.36 8.25
N THR A 176 -0.45 13.38 9.10
CA THR A 176 -1.75 13.67 9.73
C THR A 176 -2.72 14.28 8.72
N SER A 177 -3.98 14.43 9.14
CA SER A 177 -4.99 15.21 8.40
C SER A 177 -4.54 16.66 8.11
N GLU A 178 -3.68 17.22 8.97
CA GLU A 178 -3.11 18.56 8.82
C GLU A 178 -1.81 18.56 7.99
N ASN A 179 -1.50 17.44 7.32
CA ASN A 179 -0.25 17.20 6.59
C ASN A 179 1.03 17.35 7.45
N LYS A 180 0.93 17.26 8.78
CA LYS A 180 2.10 17.19 9.64
C LYS A 180 2.75 15.81 9.55
N VAL A 181 4.07 15.77 9.57
CA VAL A 181 4.82 14.51 9.61
C VAL A 181 4.56 13.79 10.92
N LEU A 182 4.15 12.54 10.81
CA LEU A 182 4.23 11.58 11.90
C LEU A 182 5.30 10.55 11.57
N ALA A 183 6.17 10.27 12.53
CA ALA A 183 6.94 9.06 12.45
C ALA A 183 5.97 7.89 12.41
N ARG A 184 5.99 7.13 11.32
CA ARG A 184 5.43 5.81 11.39
C ARG A 184 6.19 5.06 12.47
N PHE A 185 5.45 4.30 13.25
CA PHE A 185 6.09 3.45 14.24
C PHE A 185 7.18 2.60 13.58
N ALA A 186 8.43 2.84 13.95
CA ALA A 186 9.57 2.07 13.49
C ALA A 186 9.44 0.62 13.98
N ASN A 187 9.61 -0.32 13.05
CA ASN A 187 9.49 -1.73 13.37
C ASN A 187 10.73 -2.29 14.05
N THR A 188 11.86 -1.57 13.93
CA THR A 188 13.17 -1.98 14.45
C THR A 188 13.99 -0.75 14.84
N PRO A 189 15.04 -0.92 15.66
CA PRO A 189 15.95 0.17 16.01
C PRO A 189 16.64 0.82 14.79
N LEU A 190 16.93 0.05 13.72
CA LEU A 190 17.58 0.59 12.53
C LEU A 190 16.59 1.35 11.61
N GLU A 191 15.33 0.93 11.56
CA GLU A 191 14.28 1.75 10.91
C GLU A 191 14.13 3.10 11.62
N LYS A 192 14.16 3.11 12.96
CA LYS A 192 14.15 4.34 13.75
C LYS A 192 15.36 5.22 13.40
N GLN A 193 16.56 4.65 13.36
CA GLN A 193 17.77 5.38 12.98
C GLN A 193 17.68 5.97 11.57
N THR A 194 17.13 5.21 10.61
CA THR A 194 16.91 5.69 9.22
C THR A 194 15.94 6.88 9.20
N TYR A 195 14.85 6.79 9.95
CA TYR A 195 13.85 7.85 10.07
C TYR A 195 14.43 9.12 10.71
N GLU A 196 15.14 8.99 11.83
CA GLU A 196 15.76 10.11 12.53
C GLU A 196 16.78 10.83 11.66
N LEU A 197 17.64 10.07 10.97
CA LEU A 197 18.60 10.61 10.02
C LEU A 197 17.91 11.37 8.87
N ALA A 198 16.88 10.81 8.26
CA ALA A 198 16.16 11.49 7.19
C ALA A 198 15.45 12.75 7.70
N THR A 199 14.82 12.70 8.87
CA THR A 199 14.09 13.83 9.47
C THR A 199 15.03 15.01 9.77
N GLU A 200 16.27 14.76 10.20
CA GLU A 200 17.26 15.79 10.45
C GLU A 200 17.47 16.70 9.22
N TYR A 201 17.44 16.12 8.01
CA TYR A 201 17.65 16.86 6.77
C TYR A 201 16.36 17.37 6.12
N LEU A 202 15.26 16.65 6.25
CA LEU A 202 14.02 16.98 5.56
C LEU A 202 13.15 17.98 6.31
N SER A 203 13.31 18.11 7.65
CA SER A 203 12.45 18.93 8.48
C SER A 203 12.42 20.41 8.08
N CYS A 204 13.54 20.96 7.61
CA CYS A 204 13.64 22.36 7.19
C CYS A 204 12.85 22.69 5.91
N SER A 205 12.65 21.72 5.01
CA SER A 205 11.93 21.91 3.74
C SER A 205 10.47 21.42 3.79
N PHE A 206 10.06 20.83 4.92
CA PHE A 206 8.82 20.06 4.97
C PHE A 206 7.58 20.94 4.80
N GLN A 207 7.45 22.03 5.57
CA GLN A 207 6.26 22.90 5.51
C GLN A 207 6.09 23.53 4.13
N GLU A 208 7.17 24.06 3.55
CA GLU A 208 7.14 24.61 2.19
C GLU A 208 6.75 23.56 1.13
N SER A 209 7.10 22.28 1.36
CA SER A 209 6.74 21.20 0.45
C SER A 209 5.26 20.84 0.55
N VAL A 210 4.70 20.89 1.76
CA VAL A 210 3.25 20.75 2.00
C VAL A 210 2.49 21.86 1.32
N ASP A 211 2.94 23.10 1.49
CA ASP A 211 2.27 24.29 0.90
C ASP A 211 2.28 24.21 -0.63
N LEU A 212 3.42 23.84 -1.23
CA LEU A 212 3.54 23.67 -2.68
C LEU A 212 2.60 22.56 -3.20
N LEU A 213 2.58 21.41 -2.54
CA LEU A 213 1.70 20.30 -2.92
C LEU A 213 0.23 20.68 -2.78
N THR A 214 -0.14 21.32 -1.68
CA THR A 214 -1.52 21.73 -1.41
C THR A 214 -2.01 22.75 -2.44
N HIS A 215 -1.17 23.74 -2.77
CA HIS A 215 -1.46 24.73 -3.79
C HIS A 215 -1.65 24.07 -5.16
N PHE A 216 -0.73 23.21 -5.58
CA PHE A 216 -0.82 22.48 -6.84
C PHE A 216 -2.11 21.64 -6.95
N LEU A 217 -2.48 20.90 -5.90
CA LEU A 217 -3.70 20.10 -5.90
C LEU A 217 -4.96 20.97 -5.91
N ALA A 218 -4.93 22.14 -5.23
CA ALA A 218 -6.05 23.08 -5.23
C ALA A 218 -6.24 23.74 -6.60
N GLU A 219 -5.17 24.16 -7.28
CA GLU A 219 -5.22 24.79 -8.60
C GLU A 219 -5.70 23.83 -9.69
N THR A 220 -5.23 22.58 -9.65
CA THR A 220 -5.57 21.58 -10.66
C THR A 220 -6.91 20.91 -10.39
N GLY A 221 -7.41 20.95 -9.16
CA GLY A 221 -8.59 20.19 -8.72
C GLY A 221 -8.34 18.68 -8.69
N TRP A 222 -7.08 18.24 -8.70
CA TRP A 222 -6.74 16.82 -8.72
C TRP A 222 -6.65 16.21 -7.34
N SER A 223 -6.99 14.92 -7.27
CA SER A 223 -6.85 14.12 -6.06
C SER A 223 -5.89 12.96 -6.32
N LEU A 224 -5.04 12.70 -5.33
CA LEU A 224 -4.11 11.58 -5.30
C LEU A 224 -4.54 10.59 -4.22
N ASN A 225 -4.35 9.28 -4.46
CA ASN A 225 -4.44 8.34 -3.37
C ASN A 225 -3.32 8.60 -2.35
N TYR A 226 -3.51 8.12 -1.12
CA TYR A 226 -2.60 8.43 -0.02
C TYR A 226 -1.14 8.01 -0.28
N PRO A 227 -0.82 6.81 -0.83
CA PRO A 227 0.56 6.46 -1.16
C PRO A 227 1.20 7.39 -2.17
N SER A 228 0.47 7.78 -3.22
CA SER A 228 0.96 8.73 -4.24
C SER A 228 1.16 10.13 -3.69
N LYS A 229 0.23 10.63 -2.86
CA LYS A 229 0.36 11.92 -2.18
C LYS A 229 1.60 11.94 -1.29
N LYS A 230 1.82 10.88 -0.53
CA LYS A 230 3.00 10.71 0.34
C LYS A 230 4.30 10.65 -0.47
N PHE A 231 4.30 9.90 -1.56
CA PHE A 231 5.44 9.81 -2.48
C PHE A 231 5.81 11.19 -3.05
N LEU A 232 4.83 11.91 -3.57
CA LEU A 232 5.05 13.24 -4.16
C LEU A 232 5.57 14.24 -3.12
N LEU A 233 5.02 14.22 -1.91
CA LEU A 233 5.48 15.10 -0.83
C LEU A 233 6.94 14.81 -0.44
N LEU A 234 7.32 13.54 -0.30
CA LEU A 234 8.72 13.17 -0.06
C LEU A 234 9.63 13.57 -1.22
N PHE A 235 9.17 13.42 -2.47
CA PHE A 235 9.92 13.86 -3.64
C PHE A 235 10.16 15.37 -3.62
N ILE A 236 9.14 16.18 -3.32
CA ILE A 236 9.28 17.65 -3.20
C ILE A 236 10.29 18.01 -2.11
N CYS A 237 10.20 17.38 -0.92
CA CYS A 237 11.14 17.61 0.17
C CYS A 237 12.59 17.31 -0.25
N ILE A 238 12.80 16.18 -0.91
CA ILE A 238 14.13 15.77 -1.40
C ILE A 238 14.64 16.72 -2.48
N MET A 239 13.77 17.19 -3.39
CA MET A 239 14.13 18.17 -4.41
C MET A 239 14.61 19.50 -3.82
N LYS A 240 13.99 19.94 -2.71
CA LYS A 240 14.37 21.17 -2.01
C LYS A 240 15.64 21.00 -1.16
N THR A 241 15.79 19.86 -0.50
CA THR A 241 16.91 19.60 0.41
C THR A 241 18.22 19.32 -0.34
N ARG A 242 18.14 18.61 -1.46
CA ARG A 242 19.33 18.19 -2.23
C ARG A 242 19.38 18.89 -3.59
N THR A 243 20.22 19.92 -3.69
CA THR A 243 20.51 20.62 -4.95
C THR A 243 21.75 20.01 -5.61
N VAL A 244 21.62 19.61 -6.87
CA VAL A 244 22.74 19.10 -7.68
C VAL A 244 23.07 20.10 -8.77
N LYS A 245 24.35 20.48 -8.89
CA LYS A 245 24.81 21.48 -9.83
C LYS A 245 25.03 20.94 -11.27
N ASP A 246 25.09 19.61 -11.41
CA ASP A 246 25.38 18.96 -12.68
C ASP A 246 24.15 18.93 -13.61
N ALA A 247 24.33 19.46 -14.83
CA ALA A 247 23.29 19.52 -15.86
C ALA A 247 22.93 18.13 -16.43
N SER A 248 23.80 17.12 -16.30
CA SER A 248 23.58 15.75 -16.76
C SER A 248 22.44 15.06 -16.02
N VAL A 249 22.13 15.49 -14.80
CA VAL A 249 21.02 15.01 -13.96
C VAL A 249 19.64 15.14 -14.64
N TYR A 250 19.54 15.96 -15.66
CA TYR A 250 18.27 16.23 -16.37
C TYR A 250 18.15 15.49 -17.71
N SER A 251 19.13 14.62 -18.04
CA SER A 251 19.15 13.82 -19.28
C SER A 251 18.96 12.34 -18.97
N TYR A 252 17.72 11.93 -18.76
CA TYR A 252 17.34 10.54 -18.56
C TYR A 252 16.46 10.05 -19.71
N LYS A 253 16.58 8.76 -20.04
CA LYS A 253 15.72 8.08 -21.02
C LYS A 253 14.67 7.28 -20.25
N LEU A 254 13.42 7.67 -20.40
CA LEU A 254 12.28 6.91 -19.86
C LEU A 254 11.76 5.92 -20.91
N PRO A 255 11.17 4.80 -20.48
CA PRO A 255 10.50 3.88 -21.40
C PRO A 255 9.27 4.50 -22.06
N LEU A 256 8.57 5.40 -21.34
CA LEU A 256 7.42 6.16 -21.81
C LEU A 256 7.64 7.66 -21.58
N ALA A 257 7.12 8.50 -22.46
CA ALA A 257 7.21 9.94 -22.29
C ALA A 257 6.54 10.38 -20.97
N PRO A 258 7.18 11.28 -20.18
CA PRO A 258 6.58 11.78 -18.96
C PRO A 258 5.40 12.71 -19.25
N LEU A 259 4.59 12.97 -18.24
CA LEU A 259 3.56 14.00 -18.28
C LEU A 259 4.17 15.36 -18.63
N ASN A 260 3.37 16.26 -19.17
CA ASN A 260 3.75 17.63 -19.44
C ASN A 260 2.80 18.59 -18.71
N ILE A 261 3.02 18.73 -17.41
CA ILE A 261 2.21 19.52 -16.49
C ILE A 261 3.07 20.64 -15.92
N HIS A 262 2.51 21.82 -15.77
CA HIS A 262 3.16 22.90 -15.06
C HIS A 262 3.05 22.69 -13.55
N PHE A 263 4.17 22.38 -12.91
CA PHE A 263 4.23 22.17 -11.46
C PHE A 263 5.04 23.30 -10.78
N THR A 264 6.01 23.87 -11.46
CA THR A 264 6.91 24.93 -10.97
C THR A 264 7.47 25.73 -12.15
N ASP A 265 7.84 27.00 -11.91
CA ASP A 265 8.36 27.90 -12.93
C ASP A 265 9.75 27.48 -13.46
N SER A 266 10.49 26.69 -12.71
CA SER A 266 11.77 26.15 -13.17
C SER A 266 11.57 25.03 -14.19
N ILE A 267 11.87 25.28 -15.46
CA ILE A 267 11.78 24.29 -16.56
C ILE A 267 12.52 23.00 -16.22
N ARG A 268 13.70 23.09 -15.62
CA ARG A 268 14.51 21.91 -15.24
C ARG A 268 13.84 21.10 -14.14
N GLN A 269 13.40 21.76 -13.07
CA GLN A 269 12.72 21.08 -11.98
C GLN A 269 11.37 20.52 -12.45
N ASN A 270 10.64 21.26 -13.30
CA ASN A 270 9.37 20.83 -13.83
C ASN A 270 9.46 19.50 -14.59
N ARG A 271 10.56 19.26 -15.34
CA ARG A 271 10.82 17.96 -15.97
C ARG A 271 10.91 16.82 -14.95
N LEU A 272 11.62 17.02 -13.84
CA LEU A 272 11.76 16.01 -12.79
C LEU A 272 10.41 15.75 -12.07
N TYR A 273 9.65 16.81 -11.80
CA TYR A 273 8.30 16.66 -11.24
C TYR A 273 7.37 15.89 -12.18
N ASN A 274 7.44 16.14 -13.48
CA ASN A 274 6.65 15.41 -14.47
C ASN A 274 6.98 13.91 -14.52
N VAL A 275 8.24 13.53 -14.30
CA VAL A 275 8.61 12.12 -14.13
C VAL A 275 7.93 11.53 -12.89
N ALA A 276 8.04 12.21 -11.75
CA ALA A 276 7.39 11.75 -10.51
C ALA A 276 5.87 11.65 -10.67
N LEU A 277 5.23 12.68 -11.25
CA LEU A 277 3.78 12.71 -11.51
C LEU A 277 3.32 11.57 -12.43
N SER A 278 4.15 11.15 -13.39
CA SER A 278 3.86 10.04 -14.31
C SER A 278 3.76 8.66 -13.61
N MET A 279 4.21 8.58 -12.35
CA MET A 279 4.19 7.36 -11.54
C MET A 279 3.06 7.35 -10.51
N LEU A 280 2.21 8.39 -10.47
CA LEU A 280 1.23 8.56 -9.40
C LEU A 280 -0.18 8.11 -9.81
N ASN A 281 -0.96 7.73 -8.81
CA ASN A 281 -2.34 7.33 -8.99
C ASN A 281 -3.27 8.51 -8.67
N PHE A 282 -3.90 9.06 -9.71
CA PHE A 282 -4.87 10.14 -9.63
C PHE A 282 -6.30 9.59 -9.65
N ALA A 283 -7.20 10.21 -8.90
CA ALA A 283 -8.62 9.87 -8.91
C ALA A 283 -9.29 10.25 -10.24
N GLN A 284 -8.84 11.35 -10.85
CA GLN A 284 -9.35 11.83 -12.12
C GLN A 284 -8.52 11.26 -13.28
N PRO A 285 -9.15 10.91 -14.41
CA PRO A 285 -8.43 10.51 -15.61
C PRO A 285 -7.58 11.67 -16.13
N LEU A 286 -6.29 11.45 -16.26
CA LEU A 286 -5.36 12.43 -16.83
C LEU A 286 -5.22 12.21 -18.34
N LYS A 287 -4.91 13.29 -19.06
CA LYS A 287 -4.48 13.21 -20.46
C LYS A 287 -3.03 12.73 -20.49
N LEU A 288 -2.86 11.43 -20.64
CA LEU A 288 -1.54 10.80 -20.71
C LEU A 288 -0.91 10.98 -22.10
N PRO A 289 0.44 11.04 -22.19
CA PRO A 289 1.14 10.90 -23.46
C PRO A 289 0.76 9.57 -24.14
N PHE A 290 0.48 9.63 -25.43
CA PHE A 290 0.11 8.45 -26.19
C PHE A 290 1.35 7.74 -26.73
N ASP A 291 1.52 6.46 -26.41
CA ASP A 291 2.50 5.56 -27.00
C ASP A 291 1.76 4.45 -27.77
N PRO A 292 1.90 4.38 -29.10
CA PRO A 292 1.20 3.39 -29.93
C PRO A 292 1.54 1.94 -29.56
N ARG A 293 2.77 1.68 -29.10
CA ARG A 293 3.20 0.32 -28.72
C ARG A 293 2.52 -0.13 -27.44
N LEU A 294 2.38 0.80 -26.47
CA LEU A 294 1.68 0.51 -25.23
C LEU A 294 0.19 0.31 -25.49
N TRP A 295 -0.42 1.13 -26.35
CA TRP A 295 -1.83 0.97 -26.71
C TRP A 295 -2.08 -0.41 -27.35
N GLN A 296 -1.29 -0.77 -28.37
CA GLN A 296 -1.41 -2.06 -29.03
C GLN A 296 -1.16 -3.24 -28.08
N ALA A 297 -0.19 -3.13 -27.17
CA ALA A 297 0.05 -4.16 -26.16
C ALA A 297 -1.14 -4.30 -25.21
N THR A 298 -1.78 -3.16 -24.84
CA THR A 298 -2.98 -3.15 -24.00
C THR A 298 -4.17 -3.80 -24.69
N GLU A 299 -4.41 -3.47 -25.96
CA GLU A 299 -5.46 -4.11 -26.78
C GLU A 299 -5.25 -5.62 -26.87
N ASN A 300 -4.08 -6.06 -27.33
CA ASN A 300 -3.76 -7.49 -27.48
C ASN A 300 -3.90 -8.24 -26.14
N PHE A 301 -3.40 -7.67 -25.05
CA PHE A 301 -3.53 -8.25 -23.72
C PHE A 301 -5.00 -8.41 -23.31
N THR A 302 -5.80 -7.38 -23.54
CA THR A 302 -7.21 -7.37 -23.17
C THR A 302 -8.02 -8.36 -24.00
N GLU A 303 -7.82 -8.40 -25.32
CA GLU A 303 -8.49 -9.33 -26.22
C GLU A 303 -8.22 -10.79 -25.87
N GLN A 304 -6.97 -11.13 -25.53
CA GLN A 304 -6.61 -12.49 -25.14
C GLN A 304 -7.34 -12.92 -23.86
N ILE A 305 -7.43 -12.06 -22.85
CA ILE A 305 -8.13 -12.38 -21.60
C ILE A 305 -9.65 -12.47 -21.85
N VAL A 306 -10.22 -11.49 -22.57
CA VAL A 306 -11.67 -11.43 -22.81
C VAL A 306 -12.14 -12.63 -23.64
N SER A 307 -11.32 -13.13 -24.59
CA SER A 307 -11.64 -14.31 -25.38
C SER A 307 -11.79 -15.60 -24.57
N GLU A 308 -11.16 -15.68 -23.40
CA GLU A 308 -11.26 -16.82 -22.48
C GLU A 308 -12.36 -16.65 -21.41
N LEU A 309 -13.05 -15.49 -21.35
CA LEU A 309 -14.13 -15.29 -20.39
C LEU A 309 -15.39 -16.08 -20.76
N PRO A 310 -16.13 -16.62 -19.76
CA PRO A 310 -17.31 -17.46 -20.03
C PRO A 310 -18.49 -16.71 -20.65
N SER A 311 -18.53 -15.38 -20.55
CA SER A 311 -19.60 -14.53 -21.10
C SER A 311 -19.03 -13.51 -22.06
N SER A 312 -19.81 -13.13 -23.09
CA SER A 312 -19.43 -12.06 -24.00
C SER A 312 -19.27 -10.75 -23.23
N PHE A 313 -18.07 -10.21 -23.28
CA PHE A 313 -17.70 -8.98 -22.61
C PHE A 313 -17.29 -7.95 -23.68
N PRO A 314 -18.08 -6.89 -23.92
CA PRO A 314 -17.70 -5.87 -24.89
C PRO A 314 -16.52 -5.05 -24.34
N ILE A 315 -15.44 -5.01 -25.10
CA ILE A 315 -14.27 -4.16 -24.76
C ILE A 315 -14.66 -2.72 -25.06
N GLN A 316 -14.85 -1.93 -24.01
CA GLN A 316 -15.19 -0.51 -24.10
C GLN A 316 -13.94 0.37 -24.07
N ASP A 317 -13.96 1.49 -24.75
CA ASP A 317 -12.88 2.48 -24.75
C ASP A 317 -12.47 2.93 -23.34
N GLU A 318 -13.42 3.08 -22.43
CA GLU A 318 -13.17 3.44 -21.03
C GLU A 318 -12.28 2.40 -20.34
N PHE A 319 -12.55 1.13 -20.57
CA PHE A 319 -11.78 0.02 -20.02
C PHE A 319 -10.34 -0.01 -20.56
N LEU A 320 -10.17 0.12 -21.87
CA LEU A 320 -8.84 0.18 -22.49
C LEU A 320 -8.04 1.39 -21.99
N ARG A 321 -8.66 2.55 -21.85
CA ARG A 321 -8.00 3.75 -21.31
C ARG A 321 -7.59 3.59 -19.85
N GLU A 322 -8.40 2.92 -19.04
CA GLU A 322 -8.04 2.62 -17.65
C GLU A 322 -6.84 1.67 -17.57
N LEU A 323 -6.85 0.60 -18.36
CA LEU A 323 -5.71 -0.33 -18.45
C LEU A 323 -4.46 0.35 -18.98
N TYR A 324 -4.59 1.19 -20.03
CA TYR A 324 -3.48 1.98 -20.56
C TYR A 324 -2.88 2.90 -19.48
N ALA A 325 -3.73 3.60 -18.73
CA ALA A 325 -3.28 4.48 -17.63
C ALA A 325 -2.57 3.69 -16.53
N TYR A 326 -3.09 2.51 -16.20
CA TYR A 326 -2.46 1.61 -15.26
C TYR A 326 -1.07 1.17 -15.74
N PHE A 327 -0.96 0.64 -16.95
CA PHE A 327 0.32 0.19 -17.50
C PHE A 327 1.33 1.33 -17.68
N TYR A 328 0.87 2.49 -18.14
CA TYR A 328 1.71 3.68 -18.26
C TYR A 328 2.40 4.03 -16.93
N ARG A 329 1.64 4.02 -15.85
CA ARG A 329 2.14 4.31 -14.50
C ARG A 329 3.11 3.22 -14.02
N GLU A 330 2.72 1.95 -14.11
CA GLU A 330 3.51 0.84 -13.56
C GLU A 330 4.82 0.63 -14.33
N ILE A 331 4.84 0.84 -15.64
CA ILE A 331 6.07 0.78 -16.44
C ILE A 331 7.06 1.88 -16.01
N ASN A 332 6.56 3.11 -15.76
CA ASN A 332 7.40 4.21 -15.28
C ASN A 332 7.89 3.96 -13.84
N LEU A 333 7.04 3.44 -12.94
CA LEU A 333 7.43 3.04 -11.59
C LEU A 333 8.52 1.95 -11.61
N ASN A 334 8.33 0.91 -12.41
CA ASN A 334 9.27 -0.20 -12.54
C ASN A 334 10.63 0.24 -13.07
N HIS A 335 10.67 1.24 -13.94
CA HIS A 335 11.93 1.79 -14.46
C HIS A 335 12.84 2.31 -13.33
N PHE A 336 12.24 2.84 -12.26
CA PHE A 336 12.93 3.33 -11.08
C PHE A 336 12.92 2.31 -9.92
N HIS A 337 12.45 1.09 -10.16
CA HIS A 337 12.30 0.04 -9.14
C HIS A 337 11.47 0.47 -7.92
N CYS A 338 10.53 1.39 -8.12
CA CYS A 338 9.57 1.82 -7.09
C CYS A 338 8.32 0.95 -7.14
N THR A 339 7.79 0.59 -5.97
CA THR A 339 6.55 -0.18 -5.84
C THR A 339 5.71 0.34 -4.67
N PHE A 340 4.38 0.28 -4.82
CA PHE A 340 3.47 0.52 -3.71
C PHE A 340 2.95 -0.82 -3.19
N VAL A 341 3.25 -1.11 -1.91
CA VAL A 341 2.87 -2.39 -1.29
C VAL A 341 1.36 -2.55 -1.24
N ASP A 342 0.89 -3.67 -1.79
CA ASP A 342 -0.49 -4.12 -1.71
C ASP A 342 -0.66 -5.22 -0.64
N LYS A 343 -1.58 -5.00 0.29
CA LYS A 343 -1.86 -5.92 1.41
C LYS A 343 -2.95 -6.96 1.09
N THR A 344 -3.61 -6.85 -0.07
CA THR A 344 -4.77 -7.68 -0.42
C THR A 344 -4.50 -8.68 -1.55
N VAL A 345 -3.22 -8.91 -1.89
CA VAL A 345 -2.80 -9.83 -2.97
C VAL A 345 -3.36 -11.23 -2.78
N GLU A 346 -3.15 -11.82 -1.61
CA GLU A 346 -3.59 -13.19 -1.31
C GLU A 346 -5.12 -13.32 -1.33
N ASP A 347 -5.83 -12.29 -0.85
CA ASP A 347 -7.30 -12.27 -0.88
C ASP A 347 -7.82 -12.24 -2.32
N THR A 348 -7.22 -11.42 -3.19
CA THR A 348 -7.58 -11.34 -4.61
C THR A 348 -7.34 -12.66 -5.33
N LYS A 349 -6.18 -13.26 -5.11
CA LYS A 349 -5.80 -14.55 -5.69
C LYS A 349 -6.73 -15.67 -5.25
N GLY A 350 -7.15 -15.66 -3.97
CA GLY A 350 -8.11 -16.63 -3.43
C GLY A 350 -9.53 -16.48 -3.99
N HIS A 351 -10.00 -15.24 -4.24
CA HIS A 351 -11.34 -14.99 -4.76
C HIS A 351 -11.47 -15.17 -6.28
N PHE A 352 -10.42 -14.84 -7.05
CA PHE A 352 -10.45 -14.85 -8.51
C PHE A 352 -9.28 -15.65 -9.13
N PRO A 353 -9.07 -16.93 -8.74
CA PRO A 353 -7.87 -17.68 -9.12
C PRO A 353 -7.74 -17.87 -10.64
N VAL A 354 -8.84 -18.09 -11.34
CA VAL A 354 -8.84 -18.32 -12.81
C VAL A 354 -8.43 -17.05 -13.55
N LEU A 355 -9.09 -15.93 -13.26
CA LEU A 355 -8.80 -14.64 -13.89
C LEU A 355 -7.39 -14.17 -13.56
N TYR A 356 -6.94 -14.38 -12.32
CA TYR A 356 -5.59 -14.04 -11.87
C TYR A 356 -4.52 -14.79 -12.70
N GLU A 357 -4.71 -16.09 -12.95
CA GLU A 357 -3.79 -16.91 -13.73
C GLU A 357 -3.82 -16.55 -15.23
N GLN A 358 -4.99 -16.20 -15.78
CA GLN A 358 -5.11 -15.70 -17.16
C GLN A 358 -4.31 -14.39 -17.31
N ILE A 359 -4.50 -13.43 -16.42
CA ILE A 359 -3.76 -12.16 -16.40
C ILE A 359 -2.26 -12.42 -16.31
N ARG A 360 -1.82 -13.30 -15.40
CA ARG A 360 -0.42 -13.67 -15.27
C ARG A 360 0.15 -14.25 -16.57
N ARG A 361 -0.57 -15.13 -17.23
CA ARG A 361 -0.15 -15.78 -18.49
C ARG A 361 0.07 -14.76 -19.59
N TYR A 362 -0.86 -13.85 -19.79
CA TYR A 362 -0.81 -12.88 -20.90
C TYR A 362 0.02 -11.65 -20.62
N SER A 363 0.36 -11.38 -19.36
CA SER A 363 1.21 -10.24 -18.96
C SER A 363 2.64 -10.30 -19.53
N VAL A 364 3.07 -11.46 -20.02
CA VAL A 364 4.42 -11.68 -20.60
C VAL A 364 4.71 -10.76 -21.80
N ILE A 365 3.69 -10.27 -22.51
CA ILE A 365 3.86 -9.33 -23.63
C ILE A 365 4.59 -8.04 -23.21
N PHE A 366 4.34 -7.54 -22.02
CA PHE A 366 4.98 -6.31 -21.51
C PHE A 366 6.46 -6.50 -21.16
N LYS A 367 6.86 -7.74 -20.82
CA LYS A 367 8.27 -8.07 -20.59
C LYS A 367 9.08 -7.96 -21.90
N ALA A 368 8.50 -8.39 -23.01
CA ALA A 368 9.17 -8.30 -24.31
C ALA A 368 9.34 -6.86 -24.81
N ILE A 369 8.35 -5.99 -24.56
CA ILE A 369 8.31 -4.63 -25.11
C ILE A 369 9.00 -3.62 -24.20
N TYR A 370 8.80 -3.72 -22.85
CA TYR A 370 9.22 -2.74 -21.88
C TYR A 370 10.18 -3.30 -20.81
N SER A 371 10.61 -4.55 -20.92
CA SER A 371 11.36 -5.27 -19.87
C SER A 371 10.64 -5.26 -18.52
N PHE A 372 9.30 -5.10 -18.54
CA PHE A 372 8.46 -5.03 -17.36
C PHE A 372 7.93 -6.41 -16.99
N THR A 373 8.25 -6.86 -15.77
CA THR A 373 7.73 -8.11 -15.21
C THR A 373 6.74 -7.78 -14.10
N PHE A 374 5.53 -8.32 -14.23
CA PHE A 374 4.48 -8.12 -13.24
C PHE A 374 4.78 -8.87 -11.96
N LEU A 375 4.72 -8.17 -10.84
CA LEU A 375 4.71 -8.74 -9.49
C LEU A 375 3.27 -9.12 -9.11
N ASP A 376 3.11 -9.87 -8.03
CA ASP A 376 1.79 -10.30 -7.56
C ASP A 376 0.86 -9.11 -7.23
N GLU A 377 1.41 -7.98 -6.78
CA GLU A 377 0.67 -6.73 -6.56
C GLU A 377 0.04 -6.18 -7.86
N HIS A 378 0.79 -6.21 -8.95
CA HIS A 378 0.30 -5.76 -10.25
C HIS A 378 -0.80 -6.67 -10.77
N LEU A 379 -0.59 -8.00 -10.67
CA LEU A 379 -1.57 -9.00 -11.09
C LEU A 379 -2.86 -8.90 -10.28
N SER A 380 -2.75 -8.68 -8.98
CA SER A 380 -3.88 -8.45 -8.09
C SER A 380 -4.70 -7.25 -8.53
N THR A 381 -4.06 -6.09 -8.74
CA THR A 381 -4.75 -4.87 -9.16
C THR A 381 -5.41 -5.03 -10.54
N LEU A 382 -4.72 -5.63 -11.51
CA LEU A 382 -5.29 -5.92 -12.83
C LEU A 382 -6.51 -6.83 -12.73
N THR A 383 -6.44 -7.89 -11.90
CA THR A 383 -7.57 -8.79 -11.67
C THR A 383 -8.80 -8.01 -11.18
N LEU A 384 -8.60 -7.04 -10.27
CA LEU A 384 -9.69 -6.23 -9.76
C LEU A 384 -10.22 -5.22 -10.80
N ILE A 385 -9.35 -4.66 -11.67
CA ILE A 385 -9.78 -3.80 -12.78
C ILE A 385 -10.68 -4.60 -13.75
N PHE A 386 -10.25 -5.78 -14.18
CA PHE A 386 -11.06 -6.66 -15.05
C PHE A 386 -12.38 -7.02 -14.37
N GLN A 387 -12.34 -7.48 -13.13
CA GLN A 387 -13.54 -7.90 -12.40
C GLN A 387 -14.53 -6.74 -12.21
N LYS A 388 -14.06 -5.54 -11.95
CA LYS A 388 -14.91 -4.34 -11.90
C LYS A 388 -15.69 -4.13 -13.21
N HIS A 389 -15.02 -4.22 -14.35
CA HIS A 389 -15.70 -4.04 -15.64
C HIS A 389 -16.63 -5.21 -15.99
N ILE A 390 -16.29 -6.45 -15.60
CA ILE A 390 -17.20 -7.60 -15.70
C ILE A 390 -18.49 -7.32 -14.92
N LEU A 391 -18.38 -6.88 -13.66
CA LEU A 391 -19.52 -6.54 -12.81
C LEU A 391 -20.36 -5.37 -13.37
N ARG A 392 -19.71 -4.33 -13.88
CA ARG A 392 -20.42 -3.17 -14.49
C ARG A 392 -21.35 -3.56 -15.63
N ASN A 393 -20.98 -4.55 -16.41
CA ASN A 393 -21.80 -5.02 -17.52
C ASN A 393 -23.06 -5.79 -17.07
N GLN A 394 -23.14 -6.15 -15.78
CA GLN A 394 -24.23 -6.94 -15.22
C GLN A 394 -25.29 -6.12 -14.48
N THR A 395 -25.09 -4.79 -14.26
CA THR A 395 -25.89 -4.02 -13.29
C THR A 395 -26.82 -2.95 -13.86
N VAL A 396 -28.06 -2.88 -13.37
CA VAL A 396 -29.08 -1.82 -13.62
C VAL A 396 -29.66 -1.29 -12.30
N SER A 397 -29.87 0.01 -12.14
CA SER A 397 -30.03 0.74 -10.86
C SER A 397 -31.42 1.27 -10.49
N ARG A 398 -31.74 1.39 -9.17
CA ARG A 398 -32.80 2.27 -8.59
C ARG A 398 -32.51 2.68 -7.12
N ASN A 399 -33.06 3.80 -6.67
CA ASN A 399 -33.00 4.61 -5.40
C ASN A 399 -31.79 4.43 -4.45
N ARG A 400 -31.04 5.55 -4.20
CA ARG A 400 -29.63 5.44 -3.80
C ARG A 400 -29.29 6.31 -2.61
N LYS A 401 -28.84 5.70 -1.49
CA LYS A 401 -28.11 6.41 -0.42
C LYS A 401 -26.75 6.90 -0.92
N ARG A 402 -26.36 8.11 -0.51
CA ARG A 402 -25.10 8.74 -0.92
C ARG A 402 -23.99 8.28 0.00
N ILE A 403 -22.91 7.75 -0.56
CA ILE A 403 -21.79 7.24 0.21
C ILE A 403 -20.47 7.90 -0.16
N ILE A 404 -19.60 8.05 0.84
CA ILE A 404 -18.18 8.40 0.69
C ILE A 404 -17.36 7.19 1.12
N VAL A 405 -16.30 6.86 0.40
CA VAL A 405 -15.34 5.84 0.84
C VAL A 405 -14.11 6.52 1.45
N MET A 406 -13.83 6.25 2.72
CA MET A 406 -12.65 6.79 3.39
C MET A 406 -11.59 5.71 3.56
N THR A 407 -10.50 5.84 2.80
CA THR A 407 -9.48 4.79 2.72
C THR A 407 -8.13 5.34 2.27
N SER A 408 -7.08 4.53 2.45
CA SER A 408 -5.73 4.79 1.94
C SER A 408 -5.31 3.86 0.78
N ILE A 409 -6.22 2.99 0.34
CA ILE A 409 -5.94 2.09 -0.79
C ILE A 409 -6.05 2.85 -2.13
N ASN A 410 -5.52 2.26 -3.19
CA ASN A 410 -5.55 2.86 -4.53
C ASN A 410 -6.97 2.88 -5.13
N PHE A 411 -7.19 3.77 -6.10
CA PHE A 411 -8.52 4.01 -6.67
C PHE A 411 -9.06 2.82 -7.47
N GLU A 412 -8.23 2.05 -8.12
CA GLU A 412 -8.64 0.84 -8.85
C GLU A 412 -9.31 -0.16 -7.91
N ARG A 413 -8.76 -0.31 -6.71
CA ARG A 413 -9.32 -1.18 -5.68
C ARG A 413 -10.62 -0.65 -5.12
N VAL A 414 -10.71 0.67 -4.88
CA VAL A 414 -11.96 1.30 -4.46
C VAL A 414 -13.02 1.11 -5.55
N SER A 415 -12.66 1.31 -6.81
CA SER A 415 -13.57 1.10 -7.94
C SER A 415 -14.08 -0.34 -8.01
N PHE A 416 -13.20 -1.33 -7.81
CA PHE A 416 -13.62 -2.73 -7.74
C PHE A 416 -14.61 -2.96 -6.58
N PHE A 417 -14.28 -2.48 -5.38
CA PHE A 417 -15.18 -2.60 -4.22
C PHE A 417 -16.55 -1.99 -4.50
N LEU A 418 -16.59 -0.80 -5.10
CA LEU A 418 -17.84 -0.13 -5.44
C LEU A 418 -18.66 -0.92 -6.46
N GLU A 419 -18.03 -1.53 -7.47
CA GLU A 419 -18.74 -2.38 -8.44
C GLU A 419 -19.24 -3.68 -7.81
N GLN A 420 -18.42 -4.32 -6.97
CA GLN A 420 -18.85 -5.49 -6.21
C GLN A 420 -20.05 -5.16 -5.30
N LEU A 421 -20.03 -4.00 -4.65
CA LEU A 421 -21.13 -3.56 -3.80
C LEU A 421 -22.39 -3.25 -4.60
N ARG A 422 -22.25 -2.66 -5.81
CA ARG A 422 -23.37 -2.36 -6.73
C ARG A 422 -24.10 -3.62 -7.20
N GLU A 423 -23.45 -4.76 -7.23
CA GLU A 423 -24.12 -6.03 -7.55
C GLU A 423 -25.21 -6.36 -6.54
N HIS A 424 -25.06 -5.91 -5.28
CA HIS A 424 -25.94 -6.29 -4.18
C HIS A 424 -26.82 -5.14 -3.69
N ILE A 425 -26.32 -3.89 -3.71
CA ILE A 425 -26.93 -2.74 -3.04
C ILE A 425 -26.97 -1.53 -4.00
N SER A 426 -28.08 -0.82 -3.99
CA SER A 426 -28.26 0.44 -4.73
C SER A 426 -27.74 1.62 -3.90
N PHE A 427 -26.76 2.38 -4.42
CA PHE A 427 -26.20 3.57 -3.76
C PHE A 427 -25.65 4.57 -4.78
N GLN A 428 -25.44 5.79 -4.35
CA GLN A 428 -24.72 6.83 -5.09
C GLN A 428 -23.36 7.07 -4.42
N TRP A 429 -22.29 6.78 -5.14
CA TRP A 429 -20.95 7.15 -4.71
C TRP A 429 -20.68 8.63 -5.00
N ILE A 430 -20.24 9.37 -3.97
CA ILE A 430 -19.94 10.80 -4.05
C ILE A 430 -18.45 11.02 -4.24
N SER A 431 -17.62 10.44 -3.37
CA SER A 431 -16.17 10.64 -3.41
C SER A 431 -15.42 9.53 -2.67
N THR A 432 -14.12 9.45 -2.95
CA THR A 432 -13.17 8.69 -2.12
C THR A 432 -12.19 9.66 -1.50
N LEU A 433 -12.09 9.63 -0.17
CA LEU A 433 -11.23 10.50 0.61
C LEU A 433 -10.25 9.65 1.44
N ASN A 434 -9.10 10.21 1.76
CA ASN A 434 -8.23 9.66 2.80
C ASN A 434 -8.47 10.38 4.14
N ILE A 435 -7.97 9.82 5.24
CA ILE A 435 -8.20 10.39 6.57
C ILE A 435 -7.65 11.81 6.73
N ASN A 436 -6.65 12.20 5.93
CA ASN A 436 -6.09 13.55 5.95
C ASN A 436 -7.01 14.58 5.25
N GLU A 437 -8.02 14.12 4.55
CA GLU A 437 -8.99 14.93 3.83
C GLU A 437 -10.34 15.00 4.54
N ILE A 438 -10.40 14.58 5.81
CA ILE A 438 -11.63 14.56 6.61
C ILE A 438 -12.35 15.93 6.65
N HIS A 439 -11.62 17.04 6.56
CA HIS A 439 -12.17 18.39 6.49
C HIS A 439 -13.02 18.64 5.25
N GLN A 440 -12.88 17.84 4.19
CA GLN A 440 -13.71 17.95 2.99
C GLN A 440 -15.12 17.41 3.19
N LEU A 441 -15.35 16.58 4.23
CA LEU A 441 -16.67 16.06 4.56
C LEU A 441 -17.70 17.17 4.82
N GLU A 442 -17.29 18.32 5.35
CA GLU A 442 -18.17 19.47 5.61
C GLU A 442 -18.74 20.09 4.33
N LYS A 443 -18.08 19.85 3.18
CA LYS A 443 -18.48 20.39 1.87
C LYS A 443 -19.26 19.41 1.03
N LEU A 444 -19.44 18.18 1.49
CA LEU A 444 -20.05 17.10 0.73
C LEU A 444 -21.38 16.68 1.38
N GLU A 445 -22.38 16.44 0.57
CA GLU A 445 -23.62 15.83 1.02
C GLU A 445 -23.54 14.31 0.91
N TYR A 446 -23.65 13.62 2.02
CA TYR A 446 -23.58 12.16 2.10
C TYR A 446 -24.47 11.61 3.22
N ASP A 447 -24.83 10.35 3.11
CA ASP A 447 -25.62 9.64 4.12
C ASP A 447 -24.73 8.74 4.99
N TYR A 448 -23.70 8.11 4.39
CA TYR A 448 -22.78 7.22 5.10
C TYR A 448 -21.33 7.34 4.60
N ILE A 449 -20.38 6.99 5.48
CA ILE A 449 -18.96 6.87 5.15
C ILE A 449 -18.58 5.40 5.28
N PHE A 450 -18.06 4.80 4.21
CA PHE A 450 -17.53 3.44 4.24
C PHE A 450 -16.02 3.45 4.49
N CYS A 451 -15.53 2.54 5.31
CA CYS A 451 -14.10 2.34 5.53
C CYS A 451 -13.76 0.87 5.74
N PHE A 452 -12.52 0.48 5.43
CA PHE A 452 -12.04 -0.90 5.56
C PHE A 452 -11.20 -1.11 6.83
N SER A 453 -10.66 -0.05 7.38
CA SER A 453 -9.74 -0.08 8.51
C SER A 453 -10.45 0.18 9.83
N THR A 454 -10.21 -0.67 10.84
CA THR A 454 -10.68 -0.46 12.21
C THR A 454 -10.18 0.87 12.78
N ARG A 455 -8.96 1.28 12.44
CA ARG A 455 -8.38 2.56 12.88
C ARG A 455 -9.17 3.74 12.33
N ILE A 456 -9.47 3.74 11.02
CA ILE A 456 -10.27 4.80 10.39
C ILE A 456 -11.68 4.80 10.98
N TYR A 457 -12.29 3.63 11.12
CA TYR A 457 -13.61 3.49 11.74
C TYR A 457 -13.66 4.15 13.12
N ASN A 458 -12.73 3.82 14.01
CA ASN A 458 -12.69 4.38 15.37
C ASN A 458 -12.52 5.91 15.38
N ILE A 459 -11.69 6.46 14.49
CA ILE A 459 -11.49 7.90 14.38
C ILE A 459 -12.81 8.59 13.98
N LEU A 460 -13.49 8.08 12.96
CA LEU A 460 -14.74 8.65 12.45
C LEU A 460 -15.90 8.46 13.44
N TYR A 461 -15.97 7.29 14.05
CA TYR A 461 -16.99 6.96 15.06
C TYR A 461 -16.90 7.87 16.29
N ASN A 462 -15.69 8.14 16.78
CA ASN A 462 -15.46 9.05 17.90
C ASN A 462 -15.87 10.50 17.57
N GLN A 463 -15.86 10.87 16.30
CA GLN A 463 -16.36 12.17 15.81
C GLN A 463 -17.87 12.15 15.55
N LYS A 464 -18.58 11.07 15.90
CA LYS A 464 -20.02 10.87 15.70
C LYS A 464 -20.46 10.94 14.22
N LEU A 465 -19.57 10.61 13.28
CA LEU A 465 -19.88 10.56 11.87
C LEU A 465 -20.62 9.23 11.52
N PRO A 466 -21.50 9.22 10.51
CA PRO A 466 -22.26 8.04 10.09
C PRO A 466 -21.34 7.05 9.33
N VAL A 467 -20.48 6.35 10.07
CA VAL A 467 -19.49 5.44 9.49
C VAL A 467 -19.94 3.99 9.54
N ILE A 468 -19.70 3.26 8.46
CA ILE A 468 -19.89 1.82 8.37
C ILE A 468 -18.54 1.18 7.99
N ARG A 469 -18.11 0.21 8.80
CA ARG A 469 -16.92 -0.58 8.47
C ARG A 469 -17.33 -1.72 7.56
N MET A 470 -16.68 -1.81 6.40
CA MET A 470 -16.94 -2.81 5.37
C MET A 470 -15.75 -3.78 5.25
N ASN A 471 -16.03 -5.01 4.89
CA ASN A 471 -14.99 -5.89 4.35
C ASN A 471 -14.67 -5.44 2.92
N PHE A 472 -13.39 -5.52 2.53
CA PHE A 472 -12.98 -5.16 1.16
C PHE A 472 -13.63 -6.09 0.12
N PHE A 473 -13.66 -7.38 0.40
CA PHE A 473 -14.51 -8.34 -0.32
C PHE A 473 -15.83 -8.41 0.42
N VAL A 474 -16.89 -7.93 -0.23
CA VAL A 474 -18.24 -7.86 0.34
C VAL A 474 -18.74 -9.26 0.69
N LYS A 475 -19.23 -9.42 1.92
CA LYS A 475 -19.81 -10.67 2.45
C LYS A 475 -21.29 -10.49 2.70
N ASP A 476 -22.01 -11.59 2.82
CA ASP A 476 -23.44 -11.56 3.13
C ASP A 476 -23.75 -10.78 4.42
N VAL A 477 -22.91 -10.89 5.44
CA VAL A 477 -23.03 -10.10 6.68
C VAL A 477 -22.94 -8.58 6.43
N ASP A 478 -22.10 -8.15 5.49
CA ASP A 478 -22.00 -6.73 5.14
C ASP A 478 -23.29 -6.27 4.46
N ILE A 479 -23.86 -7.10 3.58
CA ILE A 479 -25.10 -6.81 2.87
C ILE A 479 -26.27 -6.74 3.86
N GLU A 480 -26.40 -7.72 4.75
CA GLU A 480 -27.42 -7.72 5.81
C GLU A 480 -27.34 -6.43 6.63
N HIS A 481 -26.14 -6.05 7.07
CA HIS A 481 -25.94 -4.82 7.83
C HIS A 481 -26.32 -3.55 7.04
N LEU A 482 -26.07 -3.50 5.73
CA LEU A 482 -26.47 -2.37 4.89
C LEU A 482 -27.98 -2.31 4.69
N LEU A 483 -28.65 -3.45 4.51
CA LEU A 483 -30.10 -3.53 4.43
C LEU A 483 -30.76 -3.05 5.74
N GLU A 484 -30.22 -3.42 6.90
CA GLU A 484 -30.66 -2.89 8.21
C GLU A 484 -30.48 -1.37 8.33
N LYS A 485 -29.47 -0.78 7.66
CA LYS A 485 -29.25 0.67 7.58
C LYS A 485 -30.12 1.36 6.53
N GLY A 486 -31.03 0.63 5.90
CA GLY A 486 -32.00 1.15 4.95
C GLY A 486 -31.45 1.39 3.55
N PHE A 487 -30.39 0.68 3.15
CA PHE A 487 -30.00 0.58 1.75
C PHE A 487 -30.95 -0.34 1.00
N SER A 488 -31.26 0.02 -0.25
CA SER A 488 -32.10 -0.80 -1.11
C SER A 488 -31.28 -1.91 -1.78
N PRO A 489 -31.76 -3.17 -1.79
CA PRO A 489 -31.09 -4.24 -2.52
C PRO A 489 -31.15 -3.97 -4.03
N GLN A 490 -30.14 -4.34 -4.76
CA GLN A 490 -30.07 -4.24 -6.22
C GLN A 490 -30.57 -5.51 -6.90
N THR A 491 -30.29 -6.64 -6.30
CA THR A 491 -30.81 -7.95 -6.68
C THR A 491 -31.40 -8.63 -5.44
N HIS A 492 -32.53 -9.14 -5.60
CA HIS A 492 -33.29 -10.22 -4.95
C HIS A 492 -32.85 -10.73 -3.57
N ARG A 493 -32.21 -9.91 -2.72
CA ARG A 493 -31.85 -10.31 -1.35
C ARG A 493 -32.73 -9.58 -0.34
N PHE A 494 -33.46 -10.34 0.46
CA PHE A 494 -34.28 -9.84 1.55
C PHE A 494 -33.61 -10.16 2.88
N LEU A 495 -33.79 -9.31 3.87
CA LEU A 495 -33.53 -9.70 5.25
C LEU A 495 -34.47 -10.85 5.58
N THR A 496 -33.92 -12.02 5.87
CA THR A 496 -34.71 -13.21 6.23
C THR A 496 -35.67 -12.93 7.39
N SER A 497 -35.25 -12.13 8.37
CA SER A 497 -36.08 -11.69 9.49
C SER A 497 -37.31 -10.91 9.05
N ASN A 498 -37.16 -9.95 8.12
CA ASN A 498 -38.28 -9.15 7.60
C ASN A 498 -39.24 -10.02 6.79
N PHE A 499 -38.70 -10.88 5.92
CA PHE A 499 -39.49 -11.80 5.13
C PHE A 499 -40.32 -12.75 6.02
N VAL A 500 -39.71 -13.29 7.06
CA VAL A 500 -40.42 -14.16 8.03
C VAL A 500 -41.53 -13.41 8.77
N VAL A 501 -41.28 -12.15 9.18
CA VAL A 501 -42.28 -11.33 9.85
C VAL A 501 -43.43 -10.98 8.90
N GLU A 502 -43.14 -10.58 7.67
CA GLU A 502 -44.14 -10.18 6.65
C GLU A 502 -44.98 -11.36 6.15
N THR A 503 -44.41 -12.56 6.16
CA THR A 503 -45.11 -13.78 5.73
C THR A 503 -45.76 -14.55 6.86
N ALA A 504 -45.45 -14.24 8.12
CA ALA A 504 -45.98 -14.92 9.29
C ALA A 504 -47.50 -14.82 9.37
N GLY A 505 -48.16 -15.97 9.51
CA GLY A 505 -49.61 -16.04 9.68
C GLY A 505 -50.45 -15.89 8.40
N LYS A 506 -49.82 -15.72 7.21
CA LYS A 506 -50.54 -15.70 5.94
C LYS A 506 -50.93 -17.10 5.49
N SER A 507 -52.14 -17.23 4.96
CA SER A 507 -52.57 -18.46 4.29
C SER A 507 -51.85 -18.64 2.96
N GLU A 508 -51.87 -19.81 2.37
CA GLU A 508 -51.22 -20.12 1.09
C GLU A 508 -51.65 -19.16 -0.05
N ALA A 509 -52.96 -18.83 -0.10
CA ALA A 509 -53.49 -17.91 -1.10
C ALA A 509 -53.03 -16.46 -0.87
N GLU A 510 -53.01 -16.01 0.38
CA GLU A 510 -52.51 -14.67 0.75
C GLU A 510 -51.02 -14.55 0.56
N LEU A 511 -50.27 -15.62 0.84
CA LEU A 511 -48.82 -15.67 0.60
C LEU A 511 -48.50 -15.63 -0.90
N THR A 512 -49.25 -16.41 -1.69
CA THR A 512 -49.10 -16.41 -3.15
C THR A 512 -49.41 -15.03 -3.75
N HIS A 513 -50.47 -14.38 -3.29
CA HIS A 513 -50.81 -13.02 -3.72
C HIS A 513 -49.74 -12.01 -3.31
N PHE A 514 -49.31 -12.06 -2.05
CA PHE A 514 -48.27 -11.22 -1.49
C PHE A 514 -46.94 -11.37 -2.26
N LEU A 515 -46.53 -12.61 -2.54
CA LEU A 515 -45.29 -12.87 -3.30
C LEU A 515 -45.37 -12.34 -4.73
N ARG A 516 -46.51 -12.50 -5.40
CA ARG A 516 -46.70 -11.95 -6.75
C ARG A 516 -46.78 -10.43 -6.79
N GLU A 517 -47.38 -9.79 -5.81
CA GLU A 517 -47.53 -8.37 -5.73
C GLU A 517 -46.23 -7.63 -5.33
N GLN A 518 -45.57 -8.14 -4.31
CA GLN A 518 -44.37 -7.52 -3.75
C GLN A 518 -43.09 -8.02 -4.44
N TYR A 519 -43.13 -9.22 -4.97
CA TYR A 519 -41.97 -9.93 -5.50
C TYR A 519 -42.24 -10.56 -6.87
N GLY A 520 -43.09 -9.91 -7.68
CA GLY A 520 -43.56 -10.42 -8.98
C GLY A 520 -42.47 -10.69 -10.01
N ASP A 521 -41.30 -10.04 -9.85
CA ASP A 521 -40.14 -10.33 -10.71
C ASP A 521 -39.48 -11.69 -10.38
N TYR A 522 -39.93 -12.39 -9.32
CA TYR A 522 -39.30 -13.63 -8.81
C TYR A 522 -40.24 -14.83 -8.80
N PHE A 523 -41.55 -14.60 -8.76
CA PHE A 523 -42.56 -15.66 -8.66
C PHE A 523 -43.54 -15.56 -9.82
N VAL A 524 -43.65 -16.59 -10.58
CA VAL A 524 -44.57 -16.73 -11.71
C VAL A 524 -45.96 -17.21 -11.23
#